data_712d6ff97597f5c071ee51bc6393c4f4
#
_entry.id   712d6ff97597f5c071ee51bc6393c4f4
#
_cell.length_a   1.000
_cell.length_b   1.000
_cell.length_c   1.000
_cell.angle_alpha   90.00
_cell.angle_beta   90.00
_cell.angle_gamma   90.00
#
_symmetry.space_group_name_H-M   'P 1'
#
loop_
_entity.id
_entity.type
_entity.pdbx_description
1 polymer ?
#
loop_
_entity_poly.entity_id
_entity_poly.type
_entity_poly.pdbx_seq_one_letter_code
_entity_poly.pdbx_strand_id
1 'polypeptide(L)'
;MTPDITAEFVWSRIPKRGRESNKGSFGAVLAVAGSACYRGAAALTVEGALRTGAGIVTLASVEPVMAAVAARLPECCLCPCEPGAEGGISPQSIPRILRQKATVLLIGPGLGYLAQSSARAAETRTLVKKLLTGFSGSAVLDADGLNAAATVSYTHLTLPTIYSV
;
A
#
# COMPACT_ATOMS: atom_id res chain seq x y z
N MET A 1 -3.18 26.84 -2.96
CA MET A 1 -3.42 26.74 -1.51
C MET A 1 -4.03 25.38 -1.22
N THR A 2 -3.36 24.55 -0.45
CA THR A 2 -3.92 23.22 -0.04
C THR A 2 -5.01 23.51 0.97
N PRO A 3 -6.23 22.98 0.82
CA PRO A 3 -7.31 23.23 1.79
C PRO A 3 -6.98 22.55 3.13
N ASP A 4 -7.32 23.22 4.23
CA ASP A 4 -7.19 22.63 5.55
C ASP A 4 -8.12 21.40 5.68
N ILE A 5 -7.60 20.32 6.27
CA ILE A 5 -8.35 19.11 6.53
C ILE A 5 -9.16 19.34 7.83
N THR A 6 -10.40 19.83 7.67
CA THR A 6 -11.33 20.03 8.78
C THR A 6 -12.19 18.78 9.00
N ALA A 7 -12.80 18.65 10.19
CA ALA A 7 -13.76 17.58 10.47
C ALA A 7 -14.92 17.58 9.45
N GLU A 8 -15.43 18.75 9.08
CA GLU A 8 -16.49 18.90 8.08
C GLU A 8 -16.06 18.40 6.71
N PHE A 9 -14.83 18.74 6.26
CA PHE A 9 -14.27 18.22 5.03
C PHE A 9 -14.21 16.69 5.06
N VAL A 10 -13.73 16.10 6.16
CA VAL A 10 -13.64 14.63 6.31
C VAL A 10 -15.04 13.99 6.25
N TRP A 11 -16.00 14.51 7.03
CA TRP A 11 -17.37 13.99 7.04
C TRP A 11 -18.05 14.08 5.67
N SER A 12 -17.76 15.11 4.88
CA SER A 12 -18.30 15.26 3.52
C SER A 12 -17.78 14.20 2.54
N ARG A 13 -16.64 13.56 2.85
CA ARG A 13 -16.00 12.55 2.00
C ARG A 13 -16.29 11.12 2.42
N ILE A 14 -16.78 10.89 3.64
CA ILE A 14 -17.11 9.55 4.12
C ILE A 14 -18.47 9.13 3.51
N PRO A 15 -18.52 8.05 2.73
CA PRO A 15 -19.76 7.57 2.14
C PRO A 15 -20.73 7.06 3.21
N LYS A 16 -21.99 7.41 3.09
CA LYS A 16 -23.05 6.86 3.96
C LYS A 16 -23.22 5.37 3.69
N ARG A 17 -23.30 4.58 4.76
CA ARG A 17 -23.54 3.13 4.66
C ARG A 17 -25.05 2.88 4.51
N GLY A 18 -25.45 2.37 3.34
CA GLY A 18 -26.82 1.91 3.08
C GLY A 18 -27.09 0.57 3.79
N ARG A 19 -28.37 0.27 4.06
CA ARG A 19 -28.77 -0.99 4.71
C ARG A 19 -28.38 -2.25 3.90
N GLU A 20 -28.42 -2.15 2.57
CA GLU A 20 -28.11 -3.25 1.64
C GLU A 20 -26.61 -3.31 1.26
N SER A 21 -25.76 -2.48 1.88
CA SER A 21 -24.34 -2.46 1.55
C SER A 21 -23.61 -3.68 2.12
N ASN A 22 -22.61 -4.16 1.38
CA ASN A 22 -21.74 -5.26 1.76
C ASN A 22 -20.27 -4.84 1.66
N LYS A 23 -19.35 -5.72 1.99
CA LYS A 23 -17.90 -5.43 1.95
C LYS A 23 -17.43 -4.94 0.56
N GLY A 24 -18.01 -5.40 -0.53
CA GLY A 24 -17.69 -4.95 -1.89
C GLY A 24 -18.10 -3.51 -2.19
N SER A 25 -19.08 -2.95 -1.45
CA SER A 25 -19.59 -1.59 -1.66
C SER A 25 -18.61 -0.50 -1.21
N PHE A 26 -17.61 -0.85 -0.40
CA PHE A 26 -16.67 0.11 0.21
C PHE A 26 -15.24 -0.02 -0.32
N GLY A 27 -15.11 -0.60 -1.51
CA GLY A 27 -13.83 -0.75 -2.19
C GLY A 27 -12.90 -1.78 -1.56
N ALA A 28 -11.81 -2.03 -2.24
CA ALA A 28 -10.76 -2.94 -1.82
C ALA A 28 -9.41 -2.24 -1.88
N VAL A 29 -8.66 -2.29 -0.78
CA VAL A 29 -7.31 -1.75 -0.66
C VAL A 29 -6.30 -2.88 -0.75
N LEU A 30 -5.34 -2.74 -1.66
CA LEU A 30 -4.15 -3.56 -1.72
C LEU A 30 -2.98 -2.78 -1.10
N ALA A 31 -2.58 -3.18 0.10
CA ALA A 31 -1.46 -2.57 0.80
C ALA A 31 -0.18 -3.35 0.50
N VAL A 32 0.82 -2.69 -0.08
CA VAL A 32 2.18 -3.21 -0.30
C VAL A 32 3.09 -2.50 0.68
N ALA A 33 3.35 -3.13 1.81
CA ALA A 33 3.96 -2.47 2.96
C ALA A 33 4.76 -3.45 3.83
N GLY A 34 5.69 -2.90 4.58
CA GLY A 34 6.49 -3.64 5.55
C GLY A 34 7.66 -4.40 4.94
N SER A 35 8.52 -4.80 5.83
CA SER A 35 9.68 -5.67 5.59
C SER A 35 10.06 -6.33 6.90
N ALA A 36 11.02 -7.25 6.90
CA ALA A 36 11.43 -7.95 8.11
C ALA A 36 11.76 -7.01 9.28
N CYS A 37 12.34 -5.83 8.98
CA CYS A 37 12.70 -4.82 9.97
C CYS A 37 11.57 -3.83 10.30
N TYR A 38 10.58 -3.64 9.41
CA TYR A 38 9.54 -2.61 9.53
C TYR A 38 8.13 -3.20 9.55
N ARG A 39 7.90 -4.21 10.40
CA ARG A 39 6.61 -4.91 10.51
C ARG A 39 5.48 -4.01 11.01
N GLY A 40 5.80 -3.11 11.92
CA GLY A 40 4.84 -2.16 12.50
C GLY A 40 4.23 -1.21 11.47
N ALA A 41 5.01 -0.79 10.46
CA ALA A 41 4.51 0.06 9.38
C ALA A 41 3.38 -0.62 8.61
N ALA A 42 3.52 -1.90 8.28
CA ALA A 42 2.45 -2.68 7.64
C ALA A 42 1.21 -2.81 8.53
N ALA A 43 1.39 -3.05 9.84
CA ALA A 43 0.28 -3.14 10.78
C ALA A 43 -0.51 -1.83 10.85
N LEU A 44 0.17 -0.70 10.97
CA LEU A 44 -0.47 0.63 10.99
C LEU A 44 -1.18 0.95 9.67
N THR A 45 -0.58 0.58 8.54
CA THR A 45 -1.17 0.75 7.21
C THR A 45 -2.49 -0.02 7.07
N VAL A 46 -2.49 -1.29 7.44
CA VAL A 46 -3.68 -2.15 7.39
C VAL A 46 -4.75 -1.66 8.35
N GLU A 47 -4.36 -1.34 9.59
CA GLU A 47 -5.27 -0.84 10.62
C GLU A 47 -5.92 0.49 10.19
N GLY A 48 -5.15 1.42 9.64
CA GLY A 48 -5.65 2.68 9.08
C GLY A 48 -6.68 2.44 7.98
N ALA A 49 -6.39 1.57 7.02
CA ALA A 49 -7.30 1.23 5.94
C ALA A 49 -8.60 0.58 6.44
N LEU A 50 -8.53 -0.33 7.40
CA LEU A 50 -9.71 -0.95 8.01
C LEU A 50 -10.56 0.09 8.78
N ARG A 51 -9.92 0.94 9.57
CA ARG A 51 -10.60 1.98 10.38
C ARG A 51 -11.26 3.08 9.55
N THR A 52 -10.72 3.39 8.38
CA THR A 52 -11.36 4.33 7.44
C THR A 52 -12.57 3.72 6.74
N GLY A 53 -12.82 2.43 6.91
CA GLY A 53 -14.01 1.76 6.43
C GLY A 53 -13.87 1.07 5.08
N ALA A 54 -12.64 0.77 4.64
CA ALA A 54 -12.42 -0.08 3.46
C ALA A 54 -13.14 -1.43 3.63
N GLY A 55 -13.79 -1.88 2.58
CA GLY A 55 -14.56 -3.13 2.62
C GLY A 55 -13.70 -4.38 2.66
N ILE A 56 -12.56 -4.35 1.98
CA ILE A 56 -11.56 -5.41 1.96
C ILE A 56 -10.17 -4.76 2.02
N VAL A 57 -9.31 -5.26 2.86
CA VAL A 57 -7.90 -4.89 2.89
C VAL A 57 -7.05 -6.13 2.69
N THR A 58 -6.18 -6.11 1.68
CA THR A 58 -5.22 -7.19 1.40
C THR A 58 -3.81 -6.66 1.61
N LEU A 59 -3.04 -7.31 2.47
CA LEU A 59 -1.63 -7.01 2.67
C LEU A 59 -0.77 -7.92 1.78
N ALA A 60 0.01 -7.31 0.89
CA ALA A 60 1.08 -7.96 0.15
C ALA A 60 2.41 -7.69 0.87
N SER A 61 3.00 -8.70 1.45
CA SER A 61 4.26 -8.59 2.19
C SER A 61 4.96 -9.95 2.36
N VAL A 62 6.11 -9.93 3.00
CA VAL A 62 6.87 -11.14 3.36
C VAL A 62 6.30 -11.81 4.62
N GLU A 63 6.55 -13.10 4.77
CA GLU A 63 5.98 -13.94 5.84
C GLU A 63 6.09 -13.33 7.25
N PRO A 64 7.26 -12.85 7.72
CA PRO A 64 7.37 -12.32 9.09
C PRO A 64 6.49 -11.09 9.37
N VAL A 65 6.15 -10.33 8.32
CA VAL A 65 5.24 -9.18 8.42
C VAL A 65 3.82 -9.66 8.49
N MET A 66 3.44 -10.59 7.60
CA MET A 66 2.08 -11.14 7.55
C MET A 66 1.70 -11.85 8.85
N ALA A 67 2.59 -12.66 9.42
CA ALA A 67 2.36 -13.31 10.69
C ALA A 67 2.08 -12.30 11.82
N ALA A 68 2.87 -11.21 11.88
CA ALA A 68 2.69 -10.16 12.88
C ALA A 68 1.37 -9.39 12.70
N VAL A 69 0.96 -9.12 11.46
CA VAL A 69 -0.28 -8.41 11.14
C VAL A 69 -1.50 -9.30 11.39
N ALA A 70 -1.48 -10.56 10.94
CA ALA A 70 -2.58 -11.50 11.11
C ALA A 70 -2.91 -11.77 12.59
N ALA A 71 -1.91 -11.76 13.46
CA ALA A 71 -2.10 -11.94 14.90
C ALA A 71 -2.90 -10.78 15.55
N ARG A 72 -2.88 -9.58 14.95
CA ARG A 72 -3.56 -8.39 15.49
C ARG A 72 -4.82 -8.01 14.72
N LEU A 73 -4.83 -8.26 13.43
CA LEU A 73 -5.83 -7.80 12.47
C LEU A 73 -6.29 -8.99 11.60
N PRO A 74 -7.03 -9.95 12.20
CA PRO A 74 -7.43 -11.19 11.51
C PRO A 74 -8.38 -10.94 10.33
N GLU A 75 -9.02 -9.77 10.23
CA GLU A 75 -9.85 -9.38 9.11
C GLU A 75 -9.07 -8.99 7.85
N CYS A 76 -7.74 -8.85 7.95
CA CYS A 76 -6.87 -8.56 6.80
C CYS A 76 -6.66 -9.81 5.94
N CYS A 77 -6.90 -9.69 4.64
CA CYS A 77 -6.50 -10.71 3.68
C CYS A 77 -4.98 -10.64 3.43
N LEU A 78 -4.36 -11.77 3.10
CA LEU A 78 -2.92 -11.84 2.90
C LEU A 78 -2.57 -12.24 1.48
N CYS A 79 -1.58 -11.57 0.89
CA CYS A 79 -0.95 -11.90 -0.38
C CYS A 79 0.54 -12.18 -0.13
N PRO A 80 0.94 -13.47 0.03
CA PRO A 80 2.31 -13.84 0.31
C PRO A 80 3.26 -13.41 -0.81
N CYS A 81 4.35 -12.74 -0.43
CA CYS A 81 5.40 -12.29 -1.33
C CYS A 81 6.71 -13.03 -1.06
N GLU A 82 7.47 -13.27 -2.11
CA GLU A 82 8.81 -13.82 -2.00
C GLU A 82 9.73 -12.82 -1.30
N PRO A 83 10.59 -13.28 -0.39
CA PRO A 83 11.57 -12.42 0.24
C PRO A 83 12.62 -11.94 -0.77
N GLY A 84 12.90 -10.66 -0.72
CA GLY A 84 13.98 -10.00 -1.45
C GLY A 84 15.16 -9.70 -0.54
N ALA A 85 16.07 -8.86 -1.03
CA ALA A 85 17.25 -8.44 -0.30
C ALA A 85 16.89 -7.92 1.10
N GLU A 86 17.62 -8.36 2.11
CA GLU A 86 17.51 -7.94 3.51
C GLU A 86 16.06 -8.01 4.07
N GLY A 87 15.32 -9.05 3.67
CA GLY A 87 13.96 -9.30 4.15
C GLY A 87 12.91 -8.34 3.60
N GLY A 88 13.16 -7.77 2.43
CA GLY A 88 12.18 -7.01 1.68
C GLY A 88 11.26 -7.85 0.81
N ILE A 89 10.45 -7.15 0.02
CA ILE A 89 9.57 -7.78 -0.97
C ILE A 89 10.33 -7.89 -2.29
N SER A 90 10.53 -9.12 -2.77
CA SER A 90 11.16 -9.37 -4.05
C SER A 90 10.29 -8.88 -5.22
N PRO A 91 10.89 -8.25 -6.26
CA PRO A 91 10.19 -7.94 -7.51
C PRO A 91 9.57 -9.14 -8.22
N GLN A 92 9.99 -10.36 -7.92
CA GLN A 92 9.38 -11.59 -8.44
C GLN A 92 7.91 -11.73 -8.02
N SER A 93 7.51 -11.04 -6.93
CA SER A 93 6.13 -11.05 -6.43
C SER A 93 5.18 -10.15 -7.23
N ILE A 94 5.69 -9.27 -8.11
CA ILE A 94 4.88 -8.31 -8.88
C ILE A 94 3.70 -8.95 -9.62
N PRO A 95 3.85 -10.06 -10.36
CA PRO A 95 2.72 -10.66 -11.06
C PRO A 95 1.63 -11.17 -10.11
N ARG A 96 2.00 -11.66 -8.91
CA ARG A 96 1.05 -12.10 -7.89
C ARG A 96 0.31 -10.92 -7.28
N ILE A 97 1.02 -9.83 -7.00
CA ILE A 97 0.46 -8.61 -6.43
C ILE A 97 -0.53 -7.98 -7.41
N LEU A 98 -0.19 -7.84 -8.69
CA LEU A 98 -1.05 -7.27 -9.72
C LEU A 98 -2.30 -8.11 -10.04
N ARG A 99 -2.31 -9.40 -9.70
CA ARG A 99 -3.52 -10.23 -9.82
C ARG A 99 -4.53 -10.01 -8.70
N GLN A 100 -4.18 -9.29 -7.64
CA GLN A 100 -5.13 -8.98 -6.57
C GLN A 100 -6.20 -8.02 -7.08
N LYS A 101 -7.46 -8.33 -6.81
CA LYS A 101 -8.58 -7.45 -7.14
C LYS A 101 -8.66 -6.34 -6.11
N ALA A 102 -8.28 -5.14 -6.49
CA ALA A 102 -8.32 -3.96 -5.63
C ALA A 102 -8.72 -2.71 -6.44
N THR A 103 -9.31 -1.73 -5.77
CA THR A 103 -9.67 -0.43 -6.31
C THR A 103 -8.61 0.63 -6.00
N VAL A 104 -7.87 0.41 -4.91
CA VAL A 104 -6.80 1.30 -4.46
C VAL A 104 -5.55 0.49 -4.15
N LEU A 105 -4.40 0.95 -4.66
CA LEU A 105 -3.07 0.48 -4.27
C LEU A 105 -2.50 1.46 -3.23
N LEU A 106 -2.15 0.96 -2.03
CA LEU A 106 -1.39 1.72 -1.05
C LEU A 106 0.02 1.11 -0.99
N ILE A 107 1.04 1.91 -1.29
CA ILE A 107 2.41 1.38 -1.40
C ILE A 107 3.43 2.31 -0.74
N GLY A 108 4.35 1.72 0.02
CA GLY A 108 5.54 2.43 0.51
C GLY A 108 5.88 2.24 1.98
N PRO A 109 4.91 2.27 2.93
CA PRO A 109 5.26 2.23 4.33
C PRO A 109 6.13 1.03 4.69
N GLY A 110 7.32 1.29 5.23
CA GLY A 110 8.22 0.26 5.73
C GLY A 110 8.87 -0.64 4.67
N LEU A 111 8.93 -0.22 3.39
CA LEU A 111 9.62 -0.98 2.35
C LEU A 111 11.15 -0.96 2.50
N GLY A 112 11.72 0.00 3.23
CA GLY A 112 13.16 0.04 3.56
C GLY A 112 14.03 0.57 2.42
N TYR A 113 13.56 1.57 1.67
CA TYR A 113 14.31 2.11 0.53
C TYR A 113 15.58 2.88 0.93
N LEU A 114 15.48 3.77 1.91
CA LEU A 114 16.61 4.64 2.30
C LEU A 114 17.52 4.02 3.38
N ALA A 115 17.01 3.09 4.18
CA ALA A 115 17.73 2.56 5.33
C ALA A 115 18.50 1.26 5.05
N GLN A 116 18.52 0.80 3.79
CA GLN A 116 19.02 -0.53 3.41
C GLN A 116 20.10 -0.44 2.31
N SER A 117 20.67 -1.57 1.96
CA SER A 117 21.70 -1.68 0.93
C SER A 117 21.22 -1.22 -0.46
N SER A 118 22.17 -1.03 -1.36
CA SER A 118 21.92 -0.69 -2.76
C SER A 118 21.05 -1.75 -3.46
N ALA A 119 21.20 -3.03 -3.12
CA ALA A 119 20.36 -4.11 -3.65
C ALA A 119 18.92 -3.95 -3.21
N ARG A 120 18.68 -3.67 -1.91
CA ARG A 120 17.37 -3.41 -1.36
C ARG A 120 16.69 -2.21 -2.02
N ALA A 121 17.42 -1.09 -2.14
CA ALA A 121 16.92 0.11 -2.80
C ALA A 121 16.53 -0.14 -4.27
N ALA A 122 17.32 -0.92 -5.00
CA ALA A 122 17.05 -1.28 -6.40
C ALA A 122 15.79 -2.16 -6.55
N GLU A 123 15.62 -3.16 -5.66
CA GLU A 123 14.41 -4.00 -5.63
C GLU A 123 13.16 -3.18 -5.29
N THR A 124 13.22 -2.34 -4.27
CA THR A 124 12.10 -1.47 -3.87
C THR A 124 11.72 -0.51 -4.99
N ARG A 125 12.69 0.11 -5.67
CA ARG A 125 12.45 0.97 -6.82
C ARG A 125 11.75 0.22 -7.96
N THR A 126 12.24 -0.97 -8.27
CA THR A 126 11.64 -1.82 -9.31
C THR A 126 10.21 -2.22 -8.96
N LEU A 127 9.98 -2.60 -7.71
CA LEU A 127 8.66 -2.97 -7.19
C LEU A 127 7.69 -1.80 -7.32
N VAL A 128 8.04 -0.63 -6.78
CA VAL A 128 7.19 0.58 -6.81
C VAL A 128 6.88 0.98 -8.24
N LYS A 129 7.91 1.12 -9.09
CA LYS A 129 7.74 1.51 -10.49
C LYS A 129 6.77 0.58 -11.23
N LYS A 130 7.01 -0.73 -11.16
CA LYS A 130 6.21 -1.70 -11.92
C LYS A 130 4.79 -1.84 -11.39
N LEU A 131 4.59 -1.70 -10.08
CA LEU A 131 3.25 -1.72 -9.51
C LEU A 131 2.46 -0.48 -9.90
N LEU A 132 3.07 0.71 -9.87
CA LEU A 132 2.41 1.95 -10.30
C LEU A 132 2.05 1.95 -11.78
N THR A 133 2.89 1.39 -12.64
CA THR A 133 2.61 1.32 -14.08
C THR A 133 1.66 0.18 -14.46
N GLY A 134 1.58 -0.88 -13.66
CA GLY A 134 0.75 -2.06 -13.94
C GLY A 134 -0.61 -2.05 -13.24
N PHE A 135 -0.82 -1.19 -12.27
CA PHE A 135 -2.08 -1.10 -11.52
C PHE A 135 -3.03 -0.08 -12.18
N SER A 136 -4.26 -0.49 -12.43
CA SER A 136 -5.25 0.33 -13.15
C SER A 136 -6.14 1.21 -12.23
N GLY A 137 -6.03 1.08 -10.91
CA GLY A 137 -6.82 1.84 -9.93
C GLY A 137 -6.11 3.11 -9.44
N SER A 138 -6.68 3.72 -8.41
CA SER A 138 -6.03 4.84 -7.70
C SER A 138 -4.86 4.34 -6.85
N ALA A 139 -3.81 5.15 -6.71
CA ALA A 139 -2.67 4.83 -5.87
C ALA A 139 -2.46 5.86 -4.76
N VAL A 140 -2.15 5.38 -3.57
CA VAL A 140 -1.68 6.16 -2.42
C VAL A 140 -0.22 5.80 -2.20
N LEU A 141 0.65 6.81 -2.24
CA LEU A 141 2.08 6.66 -2.03
C LEU A 141 2.46 7.30 -0.70
N ASP A 142 3.24 6.59 0.08
CA ASP A 142 3.76 7.09 1.36
C ASP A 142 5.20 6.64 1.57
N ALA A 143 5.93 7.34 2.43
CA ALA A 143 7.26 6.98 2.89
C ALA A 143 8.19 6.52 1.73
N ASP A 144 8.68 5.28 1.78
CA ASP A 144 9.60 4.73 0.77
C ASP A 144 8.97 4.59 -0.63
N GLY A 145 7.65 4.55 -0.72
CA GLY A 145 6.94 4.64 -2.00
C GLY A 145 7.16 5.98 -2.70
N LEU A 146 7.10 7.09 -1.96
CA LEU A 146 7.41 8.43 -2.46
C LEU A 146 8.89 8.56 -2.83
N ASN A 147 9.79 8.09 -1.96
CA ASN A 147 11.24 8.12 -2.20
C ASN A 147 11.61 7.35 -3.48
N ALA A 148 11.06 6.17 -3.65
CA ALA A 148 11.30 5.36 -4.84
C ALA A 148 10.67 5.97 -6.11
N ALA A 149 9.48 6.54 -6.02
CA ALA A 149 8.80 7.18 -7.14
C ALA A 149 9.55 8.45 -7.60
N ALA A 150 10.11 9.24 -6.68
CA ALA A 150 10.86 10.45 -6.99
C ALA A 150 12.10 10.19 -7.88
N THR A 151 12.63 8.97 -7.87
CA THR A 151 13.78 8.58 -8.72
C THR A 151 13.37 8.09 -10.12
N VAL A 152 12.08 7.94 -10.36
CA VAL A 152 11.55 7.57 -11.68
C VAL A 152 11.34 8.84 -12.49
N SER A 153 12.05 9.01 -13.62
CA SER A 153 11.82 10.14 -14.53
C SER A 153 10.34 10.23 -14.91
N TYR A 154 9.73 11.36 -14.62
CA TYR A 154 8.28 11.61 -14.71
C TYR A 154 7.70 11.66 -16.14
N THR A 155 8.40 11.17 -17.15
CA THR A 155 7.98 11.33 -18.55
C THR A 155 6.69 10.58 -18.93
N HIS A 156 6.13 9.70 -18.07
CA HIS A 156 4.95 8.90 -18.42
C HIS A 156 3.93 8.66 -17.28
N LEU A 157 4.07 9.32 -16.12
CA LEU A 157 3.08 9.22 -15.07
C LEU A 157 2.27 10.52 -14.99
N THR A 158 1.17 10.60 -15.72
CA THR A 158 0.08 11.50 -15.34
C THR A 158 -0.55 10.91 -14.08
N LEU A 159 0.02 11.25 -12.92
CA LEU A 159 -0.56 10.83 -11.63
C LEU A 159 -1.83 11.66 -11.41
N PRO A 160 -3.02 11.03 -11.37
CA PRO A 160 -4.18 11.71 -10.86
C PRO A 160 -3.92 12.01 -9.38
N THR A 161 -3.83 13.28 -9.04
CA THR A 161 -3.78 13.90 -7.71
C THR A 161 -3.16 13.02 -6.61
N ILE A 162 -1.85 13.22 -6.35
CA ILE A 162 -1.18 12.63 -5.18
C ILE A 162 -1.54 13.48 -3.98
N TYR A 163 -2.22 12.91 -2.98
CA TYR A 163 -2.30 13.48 -1.65
C TYR A 163 -1.14 12.91 -0.85
N SER A 164 -0.10 13.72 -0.60
CA SER A 164 0.88 13.43 0.44
C SER A 164 0.32 13.87 1.79
N VAL A 165 0.33 13.00 2.75
CA VAL A 165 0.06 13.33 4.14
C VAL A 165 1.38 13.62 4.83
#